data_573f02796d4499cc7da96f613e3f14a6
#
_entry.id   573f02796d4499cc7da96f613e3f14a6
#
_cell.length_a   1.000
_cell.length_b   1.000
_cell.length_c   1.000
_cell.angle_alpha   90.00
_cell.angle_beta   90.00
_cell.angle_gamma   90.00
#
_symmetry.space_group_name_H-M   'P 1'
#
loop_
_entity.id
_entity.type
_entity.pdbx_description
1 polymer ?
#
loop_
_entity_poly.entity_id
_entity_poly.type
_entity_poly.pdbx_seq_one_letter_code
_entity_poly.pdbx_strand_id
1 'polypeptide(L)'
;MNAGPAKTMERDFIRDHGPASQVARAVARPAVPAPVYDAVPMSPAESTAPIVRVEGLGHDYGGRRALAGVDFTVRGGEMFALLGPNGGGKTTLFRILTTMLRPTFGRAEVLGHDVVREARAVRAGIGVVFQSPALDRKLTVRENLELQARLYDLRGAARRDAIAAMLQRVRLSGRAEDRVETLSGGLQRRAEIAKGLLHRPRVLLLDEPSSGLDPGARSDLWDHLGELRDRHGMTILVTTHLMDEAERCDRVAILNEGALVACGEPRVLRGEIGGEVIVIRAAEPATLVEPVERVCGVRPLLVDGSLRIEGEHGHELIPRLLDLFPDRIDSLTIGRPTLLDVFIHKTGHRFWEAAP
;
A
#
# COMPACT_ATOMS: atom_id res chain seq x y z
N MET A 1 -79.49 14.97 -10.84
CA MET A 1 -80.30 13.86 -11.34
C MET A 1 -79.49 12.56 -11.21
N ASN A 2 -80.02 11.69 -10.36
CA ASN A 2 -79.82 10.21 -10.25
C ASN A 2 -78.40 9.74 -10.05
N ALA A 3 -78.00 9.37 -8.91
CA ALA A 3 -78.51 8.38 -7.92
C ALA A 3 -78.47 6.94 -8.41
N GLY A 4 -77.66 6.15 -7.73
CA GLY A 4 -77.96 4.78 -7.48
C GLY A 4 -76.89 3.73 -7.78
N PRO A 5 -76.94 2.62 -7.11
CA PRO A 5 -76.30 2.42 -5.81
C PRO A 5 -75.33 1.23 -5.79
N ALA A 6 -74.69 1.06 -4.62
CA ALA A 6 -73.82 -0.04 -4.17
C ALA A 6 -74.40 -1.44 -4.42
N LYS A 7 -73.51 -2.42 -4.65
CA LYS A 7 -73.71 -3.81 -4.22
C LYS A 7 -72.42 -4.40 -3.64
N THR A 8 -72.50 -4.57 -2.37
CA THR A 8 -71.82 -5.52 -1.49
C THR A 8 -71.77 -6.93 -2.10
N MET A 9 -70.63 -7.56 -2.04
CA MET A 9 -70.57 -9.03 -1.97
C MET A 9 -69.40 -9.43 -1.10
N GLU A 10 -69.75 -9.78 0.11
CA GLU A 10 -68.96 -10.54 1.07
C GLU A 10 -68.79 -11.99 0.66
N ARG A 11 -67.67 -12.56 1.16
CA ARG A 11 -67.49 -13.95 1.60
C ARG A 11 -66.62 -14.88 0.80
N ASP A 12 -65.67 -15.38 1.59
CA ASP A 12 -65.11 -16.73 1.61
C ASP A 12 -63.95 -17.03 0.70
N PHE A 13 -62.70 -16.83 1.26
CA PHE A 13 -61.69 -17.91 1.16
C PHE A 13 -60.72 -17.78 2.35
N ILE A 14 -61.15 -18.30 3.49
CA ILE A 14 -60.25 -18.77 4.53
C ILE A 14 -60.09 -20.26 4.31
N ARG A 15 -58.88 -20.69 3.98
CA ARG A 15 -58.33 -22.02 4.38
C ARG A 15 -56.84 -22.13 4.04
N ASP A 16 -56.11 -22.28 5.15
CA ASP A 16 -55.06 -23.27 5.31
C ASP A 16 -53.71 -23.05 4.57
N HIS A 17 -52.83 -22.33 5.22
CA HIS A 17 -51.41 -22.67 5.14
C HIS A 17 -50.83 -22.72 6.54
N GLY A 18 -50.52 -23.95 6.95
CA GLY A 18 -49.90 -24.30 8.21
C GLY A 18 -48.53 -23.66 8.40
N PRO A 19 -47.94 -23.75 9.61
CA PRO A 19 -46.79 -22.98 10.04
C PRO A 19 -45.52 -23.48 9.29
N ALA A 20 -45.00 -22.64 8.39
CA ALA A 20 -43.67 -22.85 7.85
C ALA A 20 -42.64 -22.47 8.90
N SER A 21 -42.44 -23.38 9.87
CA SER A 21 -41.24 -23.44 10.69
C SER A 21 -40.08 -23.98 9.84
N GLN A 22 -39.36 -23.13 9.17
CA GLN A 22 -38.02 -23.43 8.66
C GLN A 22 -37.05 -22.42 9.21
N VAL A 23 -36.55 -22.73 10.44
CA VAL A 23 -35.15 -23.01 10.71
C VAL A 23 -34.21 -22.18 9.82
N ALA A 24 -34.05 -20.91 10.20
CA ALA A 24 -32.83 -20.20 9.92
C ALA A 24 -31.70 -20.92 10.70
N ARG A 25 -31.04 -21.88 10.06
CA ARG A 25 -29.75 -22.40 10.52
C ARG A 25 -28.82 -21.21 10.63
N ALA A 26 -28.63 -20.69 11.82
CA ALA A 26 -27.55 -19.79 12.16
C ALA A 26 -26.26 -20.55 11.84
N VAL A 27 -25.61 -20.19 10.74
CA VAL A 27 -24.23 -20.60 10.44
C VAL A 27 -23.40 -20.08 11.59
N ALA A 28 -22.98 -20.97 12.47
CA ALA A 28 -22.11 -20.66 13.58
C ALA A 28 -20.86 -19.94 13.02
N ARG A 29 -20.72 -18.65 13.31
CA ARG A 29 -19.51 -17.91 13.03
C ARG A 29 -18.40 -18.46 13.94
N PRO A 30 -17.20 -18.76 13.42
CA PRO A 30 -16.11 -19.20 14.28
C PRO A 30 -15.88 -18.14 15.36
N ALA A 31 -15.84 -18.57 16.60
CA ALA A 31 -15.54 -17.72 17.76
C ALA A 31 -14.15 -17.10 17.57
N VAL A 32 -14.08 -15.79 17.58
CA VAL A 32 -12.79 -15.08 17.62
C VAL A 32 -12.17 -15.36 18.98
N PRO A 33 -10.96 -15.96 19.06
CA PRO A 33 -10.34 -16.29 20.34
C PRO A 33 -10.07 -15.05 21.17
N ALA A 34 -10.13 -15.20 22.51
CA ALA A 34 -9.93 -14.15 23.49
C ALA A 34 -8.54 -13.48 23.41
N PRO A 35 -8.41 -12.25 23.90
CA PRO A 35 -7.34 -11.33 23.54
C PRO A 35 -6.03 -11.54 24.29
N VAL A 36 -5.06 -12.18 23.67
CA VAL A 36 -3.66 -12.01 24.01
C VAL A 36 -2.94 -11.56 22.74
N TYR A 37 -2.50 -10.30 22.71
CA TYR A 37 -1.60 -9.78 21.67
C TYR A 37 -0.14 -10.12 22.01
N ASP A 38 0.10 -11.28 22.59
CA ASP A 38 1.42 -11.85 22.53
C ASP A 38 1.62 -12.30 21.09
N ALA A 39 2.70 -11.85 20.47
CA ALA A 39 3.11 -12.33 19.18
C ALA A 39 2.95 -13.85 19.19
N VAL A 40 2.03 -14.39 18.39
CA VAL A 40 2.10 -15.81 18.09
C VAL A 40 3.40 -15.92 17.31
N PRO A 41 4.48 -16.46 17.92
CA PRO A 41 5.72 -16.59 17.21
C PRO A 41 5.43 -17.49 16.01
N MET A 42 5.65 -16.94 14.81
CA MET A 42 5.56 -17.77 13.61
C MET A 42 6.51 -18.93 13.78
N SER A 43 5.98 -20.15 13.63
CA SER A 43 6.82 -21.34 13.57
C SER A 43 7.90 -21.14 12.49
N PRO A 44 9.15 -21.60 12.71
CA PRO A 44 10.21 -21.49 11.70
C PRO A 44 9.82 -22.03 10.32
N ALA A 45 8.89 -22.98 10.26
CA ALA A 45 8.33 -23.52 9.01
C ALA A 45 7.31 -22.58 8.33
N GLU A 46 6.61 -21.71 9.07
CA GLU A 46 5.71 -20.68 8.52
C GLU A 46 6.47 -19.46 8.00
N SER A 47 7.72 -19.26 8.42
CA SER A 47 8.60 -18.19 8.00
C SER A 47 9.06 -18.28 6.54
N THR A 48 8.93 -19.43 5.87
CA THR A 48 9.41 -19.64 4.50
C THR A 48 8.31 -19.50 3.43
N ALA A 49 7.04 -19.69 3.79
CA ALA A 49 5.93 -19.55 2.85
C ALA A 49 5.54 -18.07 2.67
N PRO A 50 5.30 -17.61 1.43
CA PRO A 50 4.87 -16.25 1.18
C PRO A 50 3.47 -16.02 1.76
N ILE A 51 3.31 -14.89 2.47
CA ILE A 51 2.01 -14.49 3.06
C ILE A 51 1.12 -13.79 2.05
N VAL A 52 1.73 -13.16 1.04
CA VAL A 52 1.06 -12.65 -0.18
C VAL A 52 1.77 -13.25 -1.38
N ARG A 53 1.00 -13.77 -2.33
CA ARG A 53 1.48 -14.31 -3.60
C ARG A 53 0.66 -13.70 -4.73
N VAL A 54 1.34 -13.17 -5.73
CA VAL A 54 0.74 -12.58 -6.93
C VAL A 54 1.38 -13.25 -8.14
N GLU A 55 0.57 -13.79 -9.04
CA GLU A 55 1.04 -14.59 -10.19
C GLU A 55 0.31 -14.17 -11.46
N GLY A 56 1.07 -13.61 -12.42
CA GLY A 56 0.59 -13.17 -13.73
C GLY A 56 -0.60 -12.22 -13.63
N LEU A 57 -0.68 -11.41 -12.56
CA LEU A 57 -1.87 -10.64 -12.21
C LEU A 57 -2.06 -9.47 -13.17
N GLY A 58 -3.25 -9.42 -13.80
CA GLY A 58 -3.61 -8.32 -14.68
C GLY A 58 -5.03 -7.81 -14.48
N HIS A 59 -5.21 -6.54 -14.84
CA HIS A 59 -6.52 -5.89 -14.78
C HIS A 59 -6.69 -4.84 -15.87
N ASP A 60 -7.82 -4.93 -16.58
CA ASP A 60 -8.21 -4.03 -17.65
C ASP A 60 -9.47 -3.23 -17.25
N TYR A 61 -9.42 -1.91 -17.33
CA TYR A 61 -10.55 -1.00 -17.18
C TYR A 61 -11.03 -0.55 -18.57
N GLY A 62 -12.06 -1.19 -19.12
CA GLY A 62 -12.69 -0.70 -20.34
C GLY A 62 -11.77 -0.43 -21.52
N GLY A 63 -10.72 -1.26 -21.71
CA GLY A 63 -9.72 -1.10 -22.78
C GLY A 63 -8.40 -0.49 -22.34
N ARG A 64 -8.30 0.08 -21.13
CA ARG A 64 -7.02 0.53 -20.56
C ARG A 64 -6.48 -0.54 -19.62
N ARG A 65 -5.29 -1.05 -19.93
CA ARG A 65 -4.58 -1.98 -19.08
C ARG A 65 -3.97 -1.27 -17.87
N ALA A 66 -4.43 -1.63 -16.68
CA ALA A 66 -3.94 -1.05 -15.43
C ALA A 66 -2.91 -1.94 -14.74
N LEU A 67 -2.93 -3.26 -15.01
CA LEU A 67 -1.91 -4.23 -14.58
C LEU A 67 -1.66 -5.21 -15.73
N ALA A 68 -0.40 -5.48 -16.02
CA ALA A 68 0.07 -6.19 -17.21
C ALA A 68 0.81 -7.50 -16.89
N GLY A 69 0.30 -8.33 -15.99
CA GLY A 69 0.93 -9.60 -15.63
C GLY A 69 2.02 -9.41 -14.56
N VAL A 70 1.61 -8.97 -13.38
CA VAL A 70 2.50 -8.70 -12.25
C VAL A 70 2.75 -9.97 -11.44
N ASP A 71 4.02 -10.23 -11.10
CA ASP A 71 4.47 -11.38 -10.32
C ASP A 71 5.35 -10.95 -9.15
N PHE A 72 4.93 -11.23 -7.91
CA PHE A 72 5.79 -11.04 -6.72
C PHE A 72 5.23 -11.81 -5.52
N THR A 73 6.05 -11.90 -4.48
CA THR A 73 5.67 -12.48 -3.20
C THR A 73 6.07 -11.56 -2.05
N VAL A 74 5.28 -11.60 -0.95
CA VAL A 74 5.59 -10.93 0.32
C VAL A 74 5.78 -11.99 1.40
N ARG A 75 6.84 -11.88 2.19
CA ARG A 75 7.14 -12.81 3.28
C ARG A 75 6.41 -12.40 4.55
N GLY A 76 6.21 -13.35 5.46
CA GLY A 76 5.66 -13.02 6.78
C GLY A 76 6.62 -12.14 7.59
N GLY A 77 6.08 -11.10 8.24
CA GLY A 77 6.84 -10.19 9.10
C GLY A 77 7.70 -9.17 8.36
N GLU A 78 7.64 -9.08 7.01
CA GLU A 78 8.35 -8.04 6.28
C GLU A 78 7.49 -6.78 6.05
N MET A 79 8.16 -5.66 5.90
CA MET A 79 7.59 -4.42 5.38
C MET A 79 7.91 -4.33 3.89
N PHE A 80 6.87 -4.35 3.06
CA PHE A 80 6.97 -4.40 1.62
C PHE A 80 6.34 -3.16 0.97
N ALA A 81 7.08 -2.48 0.11
CA ALA A 81 6.57 -1.32 -0.61
C ALA A 81 6.13 -1.66 -2.05
N LEU A 82 4.98 -1.14 -2.46
CA LEU A 82 4.60 -1.00 -3.86
C LEU A 82 4.91 0.45 -4.26
N LEU A 83 6.04 0.66 -4.91
CA LEU A 83 6.51 1.96 -5.37
C LEU A 83 6.14 2.18 -6.83
N GLY A 84 5.76 3.37 -7.21
CA GLY A 84 5.49 3.70 -8.60
C GLY A 84 4.85 5.08 -8.76
N PRO A 85 4.86 5.65 -9.97
CA PRO A 85 4.21 6.93 -10.26
C PRO A 85 2.68 6.82 -10.14
N ASN A 86 2.01 7.96 -10.18
CA ASN A 86 0.56 8.00 -10.27
C ASN A 86 0.11 7.36 -11.60
N GLY A 87 -0.87 6.48 -11.54
CA GLY A 87 -1.30 5.69 -12.69
C GLY A 87 -0.47 4.42 -12.95
N GLY A 88 0.62 4.17 -12.22
CA GLY A 88 1.48 2.99 -12.38
C GLY A 88 0.87 1.65 -11.97
N GLY A 89 -0.39 1.60 -11.52
CA GLY A 89 -1.09 0.35 -11.17
C GLY A 89 -1.18 0.04 -9.67
N LYS A 90 -0.50 0.80 -8.80
CA LYS A 90 -0.45 0.56 -7.33
C LYS A 90 -1.83 0.41 -6.69
N THR A 91 -2.71 1.39 -6.89
CA THR A 91 -4.06 1.39 -6.31
C THR A 91 -4.93 0.26 -6.87
N THR A 92 -4.75 -0.11 -8.15
CA THR A 92 -5.45 -1.26 -8.74
C THR A 92 -5.02 -2.55 -8.07
N LEU A 93 -3.72 -2.76 -7.92
CA LEU A 93 -3.15 -3.92 -7.22
C LEU A 93 -3.60 -3.96 -5.75
N PHE A 94 -3.54 -2.83 -5.06
CA PHE A 94 -4.02 -2.70 -3.68
C PHE A 94 -5.50 -3.10 -3.56
N ARG A 95 -6.37 -2.62 -4.45
CA ARG A 95 -7.81 -2.97 -4.45
C ARG A 95 -8.04 -4.45 -4.72
N ILE A 96 -7.22 -5.11 -5.52
CA ILE A 96 -7.30 -6.55 -5.75
C ILE A 96 -6.91 -7.30 -4.48
N LEU A 97 -5.77 -6.97 -3.86
CA LEU A 97 -5.29 -7.61 -2.63
C LEU A 97 -6.25 -7.42 -1.45
N THR A 98 -6.94 -6.28 -1.39
CA THR A 98 -7.98 -5.99 -0.38
C THR A 98 -9.34 -6.57 -0.73
N THR A 99 -9.46 -7.37 -1.80
CA THR A 99 -10.70 -8.01 -2.28
C THR A 99 -11.78 -7.03 -2.78
N MET A 100 -11.46 -5.78 -3.03
CA MET A 100 -12.40 -4.76 -3.53
C MET A 100 -12.56 -4.79 -5.05
N LEU A 101 -11.61 -5.39 -5.75
CA LEU A 101 -11.59 -5.47 -7.21
C LEU A 101 -11.20 -6.91 -7.61
N ARG A 102 -11.87 -7.45 -8.63
CA ARG A 102 -11.48 -8.72 -9.21
C ARG A 102 -10.45 -8.50 -10.31
N PRO A 103 -9.37 -9.29 -10.37
CA PRO A 103 -8.46 -9.24 -11.50
C PRO A 103 -9.16 -9.69 -12.79
N THR A 104 -8.69 -9.23 -13.94
CA THR A 104 -9.17 -9.69 -15.25
C THR A 104 -8.52 -11.04 -15.60
N PHE A 105 -7.25 -11.22 -15.25
CA PHE A 105 -6.50 -12.45 -15.40
C PHE A 105 -5.42 -12.60 -14.34
N GLY A 106 -4.80 -13.80 -14.26
CA GLY A 106 -3.86 -14.13 -13.21
C GLY A 106 -4.54 -14.39 -11.87
N ARG A 107 -3.76 -14.50 -10.81
CA ARG A 107 -4.27 -14.76 -9.46
C ARG A 107 -3.48 -14.06 -8.37
N ALA A 108 -4.14 -13.84 -7.24
CA ALA A 108 -3.50 -13.37 -6.03
C ALA A 108 -4.03 -14.14 -4.82
N GLU A 109 -3.15 -14.45 -3.89
CA GLU A 109 -3.44 -15.09 -2.62
C GLU A 109 -2.91 -14.23 -1.47
N VAL A 110 -3.68 -14.14 -0.39
CA VAL A 110 -3.29 -13.51 0.87
C VAL A 110 -3.56 -14.48 1.99
N LEU A 111 -2.55 -14.76 2.82
CA LEU A 111 -2.65 -15.75 3.90
C LEU A 111 -3.01 -17.16 3.42
N GLY A 112 -2.62 -17.52 2.17
CA GLY A 112 -2.96 -18.77 1.54
C GLY A 112 -4.39 -18.85 1.00
N HIS A 113 -5.14 -17.75 1.00
CA HIS A 113 -6.50 -17.67 0.50
C HIS A 113 -6.57 -16.87 -0.81
N ASP A 114 -7.27 -17.40 -1.81
CA ASP A 114 -7.53 -16.72 -3.08
C ASP A 114 -8.41 -15.47 -2.85
N VAL A 115 -7.94 -14.30 -3.34
CA VAL A 115 -8.61 -13.01 -3.10
C VAL A 115 -10.02 -12.91 -3.73
N VAL A 116 -10.35 -13.77 -4.69
CA VAL A 116 -11.66 -13.80 -5.36
C VAL A 116 -12.56 -14.87 -4.76
N ARG A 117 -12.06 -16.11 -4.64
CA ARG A 117 -12.87 -17.28 -4.23
C ARG A 117 -13.07 -17.31 -2.71
N GLU A 118 -12.09 -16.87 -1.96
CA GLU A 118 -12.06 -16.91 -0.49
C GLU A 118 -11.98 -15.51 0.14
N ALA A 119 -12.55 -14.51 -0.54
CA ALA A 119 -12.48 -13.10 -0.15
C ALA A 119 -12.87 -12.83 1.33
N ARG A 120 -13.77 -13.66 1.90
CA ARG A 120 -14.17 -13.53 3.31
C ARG A 120 -13.03 -13.93 4.25
N ALA A 121 -12.30 -14.99 3.94
CA ALA A 121 -11.15 -15.45 4.74
C ALA A 121 -10.02 -14.41 4.65
N VAL A 122 -9.74 -13.90 3.45
CA VAL A 122 -8.77 -12.80 3.26
C VAL A 122 -9.14 -11.60 4.12
N ARG A 123 -10.38 -11.08 4.05
CA ARG A 123 -10.82 -9.91 4.83
C ARG A 123 -10.76 -10.12 6.35
N ALA A 124 -10.90 -11.34 6.82
CA ALA A 124 -10.77 -11.65 8.26
C ALA A 124 -9.31 -11.55 8.74
N GLY A 125 -8.33 -11.75 7.86
CA GLY A 125 -6.91 -11.78 8.19
C GLY A 125 -6.13 -10.51 7.84
N ILE A 126 -6.75 -9.54 7.14
CA ILE A 126 -6.11 -8.30 6.74
C ILE A 126 -6.68 -7.07 7.48
N GLY A 127 -5.81 -6.14 7.85
CA GLY A 127 -6.17 -4.76 8.20
C GLY A 127 -5.95 -3.86 6.99
N VAL A 128 -6.84 -2.90 6.79
CA VAL A 128 -6.75 -2.01 5.63
C VAL A 128 -6.88 -0.56 6.06
N VAL A 129 -5.97 0.28 5.57
CA VAL A 129 -6.01 1.72 5.71
C VAL A 129 -5.96 2.33 4.31
N PHE A 130 -7.03 3.00 3.92
CA PHE A 130 -7.16 3.60 2.60
C PHE A 130 -6.51 4.99 2.53
N GLN A 131 -6.25 5.47 1.33
CA GLN A 131 -5.78 6.83 1.09
C GLN A 131 -6.80 7.87 1.60
N SER A 132 -8.08 7.65 1.29
CA SER A 132 -9.17 8.49 1.82
C SER A 132 -9.50 8.10 3.26
N PRO A 133 -9.69 9.09 4.17
CA PRO A 133 -10.04 8.82 5.55
C PRO A 133 -11.33 8.00 5.69
N ALA A 134 -11.26 6.95 6.52
CA ALA A 134 -12.37 6.03 6.77
C ALA A 134 -12.97 6.17 8.19
N LEU A 135 -12.60 7.24 8.91
CA LEU A 135 -13.16 7.59 10.21
C LEU A 135 -14.35 8.54 10.05
N ASP A 136 -15.37 8.36 10.87
CA ASP A 136 -16.40 9.38 11.03
C ASP A 136 -15.84 10.54 11.85
N ARG A 137 -15.76 11.72 11.26
CA ARG A 137 -15.15 12.91 11.84
C ARG A 137 -15.95 13.49 13.02
N LYS A 138 -17.26 13.22 13.08
CA LYS A 138 -18.16 13.69 14.14
C LYS A 138 -18.13 12.84 15.39
N LEU A 139 -17.65 11.61 15.27
CA LEU A 139 -17.48 10.68 16.37
C LEU A 139 -16.10 10.86 17.02
N THR A 140 -16.00 10.43 18.28
CA THR A 140 -14.72 10.32 18.98
C THR A 140 -13.88 9.18 18.41
N VAL A 141 -12.59 9.15 18.76
CA VAL A 141 -11.71 8.02 18.40
C VAL A 141 -12.27 6.72 18.95
N ARG A 142 -12.70 6.71 20.23
CA ARG A 142 -13.30 5.54 20.86
C ARG A 142 -14.54 5.05 20.14
N GLU A 143 -15.47 5.94 19.82
CA GLU A 143 -16.72 5.59 19.13
C GLU A 143 -16.46 4.97 17.75
N ASN A 144 -15.48 5.51 16.99
CA ASN A 144 -15.05 4.91 15.72
C ASN A 144 -14.53 3.48 15.92
N LEU A 145 -13.71 3.25 16.95
CA LEU A 145 -13.21 1.91 17.28
C LEU A 145 -14.33 0.98 17.76
N GLU A 146 -15.33 1.50 18.50
CA GLU A 146 -16.48 0.71 18.91
C GLU A 146 -17.35 0.24 17.74
N LEU A 147 -17.57 1.11 16.74
CA LEU A 147 -18.27 0.72 15.51
C LEU A 147 -17.51 -0.41 14.79
N GLN A 148 -16.20 -0.26 14.65
CA GLN A 148 -15.38 -1.29 14.03
C GLN A 148 -15.41 -2.61 14.81
N ALA A 149 -15.29 -2.55 16.13
CA ALA A 149 -15.34 -3.72 17.01
C ALA A 149 -16.65 -4.51 16.85
N ARG A 150 -17.78 -3.81 16.69
CA ARG A 150 -19.10 -4.43 16.46
C ARG A 150 -19.16 -5.17 15.11
N LEU A 151 -18.53 -4.63 14.07
CA LEU A 151 -18.46 -5.28 12.76
C LEU A 151 -17.71 -6.62 12.79
N TYR A 152 -16.78 -6.77 13.75
CA TYR A 152 -16.02 -8.01 13.99
C TYR A 152 -16.55 -8.82 15.18
N ASP A 153 -17.82 -8.58 15.61
CA ASP A 153 -18.50 -9.31 16.69
C ASP A 153 -17.78 -9.27 18.05
N LEU A 154 -16.91 -8.28 18.30
CA LEU A 154 -16.31 -8.08 19.61
C LEU A 154 -17.37 -7.55 20.59
N ARG A 155 -17.55 -8.23 21.74
CA ARG A 155 -18.61 -7.91 22.71
C ARG A 155 -18.09 -7.78 24.14
N GLY A 156 -18.84 -7.07 24.97
CA GLY A 156 -18.62 -7.01 26.43
C GLY A 156 -17.22 -6.54 26.82
N ALA A 157 -16.58 -7.26 27.73
CA ALA A 157 -15.23 -6.97 28.20
C ALA A 157 -14.19 -7.05 27.07
N ALA A 158 -14.26 -8.10 26.24
CA ALA A 158 -13.30 -8.30 25.14
C ALA A 158 -13.25 -7.10 24.18
N ARG A 159 -14.39 -6.44 23.91
CA ARG A 159 -14.43 -5.21 23.11
C ARG A 159 -13.72 -4.06 23.80
N ARG A 160 -14.02 -3.83 25.11
CA ARG A 160 -13.38 -2.74 25.87
C ARG A 160 -11.88 -2.91 25.96
N ASP A 161 -11.43 -4.13 26.24
CA ASP A 161 -10.01 -4.46 26.40
C ASP A 161 -9.27 -4.33 25.06
N ALA A 162 -9.87 -4.79 23.95
CA ALA A 162 -9.30 -4.64 22.61
C ALA A 162 -9.16 -3.16 22.23
N ILE A 163 -10.16 -2.33 22.49
CA ILE A 163 -10.10 -0.89 22.21
C ILE A 163 -9.05 -0.21 23.08
N ALA A 164 -9.00 -0.50 24.38
CA ALA A 164 -8.01 0.09 25.29
C ALA A 164 -6.58 -0.28 24.87
N ALA A 165 -6.33 -1.56 24.58
CA ALA A 165 -5.03 -2.03 24.09
C ALA A 165 -4.64 -1.37 22.77
N MET A 166 -5.60 -1.18 21.87
CA MET A 166 -5.33 -0.54 20.57
C MET A 166 -5.02 0.94 20.71
N LEU A 167 -5.78 1.67 21.53
CA LEU A 167 -5.52 3.08 21.84
C LEU A 167 -4.13 3.28 22.46
N GLN A 168 -3.72 2.38 23.36
CA GLN A 168 -2.38 2.39 23.94
C GLN A 168 -1.30 2.17 22.87
N ARG A 169 -1.49 1.17 22.01
CA ARG A 169 -0.54 0.79 20.94
C ARG A 169 -0.29 1.94 19.98
N VAL A 170 -1.35 2.66 19.55
CA VAL A 170 -1.22 3.80 18.64
C VAL A 170 -0.96 5.13 19.37
N ARG A 171 -0.73 5.09 20.70
CA ARG A 171 -0.44 6.27 21.54
C ARG A 171 -1.57 7.32 21.51
N LEU A 172 -2.83 6.86 21.51
CA LEU A 172 -4.04 7.70 21.52
C LEU A 172 -4.88 7.55 22.81
N SER A 173 -4.37 6.91 23.87
CA SER A 173 -5.14 6.72 25.13
C SER A 173 -5.64 8.03 25.73
N GLY A 174 -4.82 9.10 25.72
CA GLY A 174 -5.20 10.42 26.24
C GLY A 174 -6.09 11.25 25.29
N ARG A 175 -6.39 10.73 24.10
CA ARG A 175 -7.20 11.37 23.06
C ARG A 175 -8.41 10.55 22.64
N ALA A 176 -8.73 9.51 23.43
CA ALA A 176 -9.78 8.55 23.09
C ALA A 176 -11.16 9.20 22.94
N GLU A 177 -11.44 10.22 23.74
CA GLU A 177 -12.71 10.96 23.79
C GLU A 177 -12.70 12.20 22.88
N ASP A 178 -11.57 12.52 22.21
CA ASP A 178 -11.51 13.63 21.26
C ASP A 178 -12.26 13.25 19.98
N ARG A 179 -13.01 14.20 19.41
CA ARG A 179 -13.61 14.02 18.09
C ARG A 179 -12.53 13.96 17.02
N VAL A 180 -12.71 13.10 16.02
CA VAL A 180 -11.73 12.93 14.95
C VAL A 180 -11.45 14.24 14.22
N GLU A 181 -12.44 15.09 14.02
CA GLU A 181 -12.27 16.40 13.35
C GLU A 181 -11.33 17.38 14.08
N THR A 182 -11.09 17.18 15.38
CA THR A 182 -10.19 18.04 16.19
C THR A 182 -8.74 17.54 16.21
N LEU A 183 -8.48 16.36 15.65
CA LEU A 183 -7.16 15.76 15.62
C LEU A 183 -6.33 16.26 14.44
N SER A 184 -5.00 16.36 14.62
CA SER A 184 -4.08 16.55 13.51
C SER A 184 -4.13 15.36 12.53
N GLY A 185 -3.71 15.56 11.28
CA GLY A 185 -3.70 14.50 10.26
C GLY A 185 -2.94 13.26 10.71
N GLY A 186 -1.79 13.42 11.37
CA GLY A 186 -1.02 12.30 11.91
C GLY A 186 -1.76 11.53 12.99
N LEU A 187 -2.48 12.20 13.91
CA LEU A 187 -3.31 11.55 14.93
C LEU A 187 -4.52 10.85 14.30
N GLN A 188 -5.15 11.44 13.28
CA GLN A 188 -6.22 10.78 12.51
C GLN A 188 -5.69 9.51 11.85
N ARG A 189 -4.50 9.55 11.23
CA ARG A 189 -3.89 8.37 10.60
C ARG A 189 -3.58 7.27 11.60
N ARG A 190 -3.10 7.61 12.79
CA ARG A 190 -2.93 6.63 13.88
C ARG A 190 -4.27 5.99 14.30
N ALA A 191 -5.35 6.77 14.36
CA ALA A 191 -6.68 6.24 14.67
C ALA A 191 -7.20 5.29 13.57
N GLU A 192 -6.92 5.57 12.29
CA GLU A 192 -7.22 4.66 11.17
C GLU A 192 -6.44 3.35 11.27
N ILE A 193 -5.15 3.41 11.61
CA ILE A 193 -4.34 2.22 11.85
C ILE A 193 -4.93 1.41 13.01
N ALA A 194 -5.29 2.07 14.13
CA ALA A 194 -5.95 1.42 15.25
C ALA A 194 -7.23 0.69 14.83
N LYS A 195 -8.05 1.34 14.00
CA LYS A 195 -9.25 0.74 13.41
C LYS A 195 -8.92 -0.49 12.56
N GLY A 196 -7.90 -0.41 11.71
CA GLY A 196 -7.44 -1.50 10.86
C GLY A 196 -6.87 -2.70 11.63
N LEU A 197 -6.28 -2.45 12.81
CA LEU A 197 -5.65 -3.47 13.64
C LEU A 197 -6.59 -4.11 14.68
N LEU A 198 -7.77 -3.56 14.91
CA LEU A 198 -8.65 -3.91 16.04
C LEU A 198 -9.07 -5.39 16.07
N HIS A 199 -9.26 -6.01 14.91
CA HIS A 199 -9.61 -7.43 14.75
C HIS A 199 -8.41 -8.36 14.66
N ARG A 200 -7.18 -7.85 14.90
CA ARG A 200 -5.92 -8.58 14.94
C ARG A 200 -5.54 -9.25 13.62
N PRO A 201 -5.45 -8.48 12.56
CA PRO A 201 -5.00 -9.02 11.29
C PRO A 201 -3.55 -9.49 11.37
N ARG A 202 -3.17 -10.40 10.47
CA ARG A 202 -1.78 -10.83 10.25
C ARG A 202 -1.05 -9.97 9.21
N VAL A 203 -1.80 -9.28 8.35
CA VAL A 203 -1.28 -8.40 7.30
C VAL A 203 -1.97 -7.05 7.40
N LEU A 204 -1.19 -5.97 7.38
CA LEU A 204 -1.68 -4.60 7.30
C LEU A 204 -1.37 -4.03 5.92
N LEU A 205 -2.41 -3.64 5.19
CA LEU A 205 -2.29 -2.99 3.89
C LEU A 205 -2.61 -1.50 4.04
N LEU A 206 -1.70 -0.63 3.55
CA LEU A 206 -1.84 0.82 3.64
C LEU A 206 -1.70 1.44 2.24
N ASP A 207 -2.70 2.21 1.83
CA ASP A 207 -2.66 2.94 0.55
C ASP A 207 -2.20 4.38 0.79
N GLU A 208 -0.99 4.72 0.36
CA GLU A 208 -0.33 6.03 0.53
C GLU A 208 -0.53 6.64 1.93
N PRO A 209 -0.10 5.95 3.02
CA PRO A 209 -0.49 6.29 4.38
C PRO A 209 0.02 7.65 4.87
N SER A 210 1.04 8.21 4.26
CA SER A 210 1.66 9.48 4.64
C SER A 210 1.21 10.67 3.80
N SER A 211 0.33 10.43 2.82
CA SER A 211 -0.20 11.49 1.95
C SER A 211 -0.84 12.61 2.77
N GLY A 212 -0.42 13.86 2.54
CA GLY A 212 -0.95 15.02 3.24
C GLY A 212 -0.45 15.24 4.67
N LEU A 213 0.49 14.40 5.16
CA LEU A 213 1.13 14.60 6.45
C LEU A 213 2.34 15.55 6.33
N ASP A 214 2.54 16.36 7.38
CA ASP A 214 3.79 17.10 7.53
C ASP A 214 4.99 16.16 7.76
N PRO A 215 6.25 16.62 7.56
CA PRO A 215 7.43 15.76 7.67
C PRO A 215 7.58 15.08 9.04
N GLY A 216 7.21 15.75 10.14
CA GLY A 216 7.28 15.20 11.49
C GLY A 216 6.27 14.07 11.68
N ALA A 217 4.99 14.33 11.33
CA ALA A 217 3.94 13.33 11.40
C ALA A 217 4.22 12.11 10.49
N ARG A 218 4.86 12.34 9.34
CA ARG A 218 5.31 11.27 8.44
C ARG A 218 6.38 10.41 9.09
N SER A 219 7.42 11.01 9.65
CA SER A 219 8.47 10.26 10.37
C SER A 219 7.89 9.42 11.49
N ASP A 220 7.04 10.04 12.33
CA ASP A 220 6.36 9.36 13.44
C ASP A 220 5.49 8.17 12.98
N LEU A 221 4.83 8.30 11.83
CA LEU A 221 4.05 7.21 11.23
C LEU A 221 4.94 6.02 10.85
N TRP A 222 6.04 6.29 10.14
CA TRP A 222 6.96 5.26 9.69
C TRP A 222 7.67 4.56 10.86
N ASP A 223 8.04 5.30 11.91
CA ASP A 223 8.62 4.73 13.13
C ASP A 223 7.61 3.81 13.82
N HIS A 224 6.33 4.21 13.85
CA HIS A 224 5.27 3.37 14.39
C HIS A 224 5.03 2.09 13.55
N LEU A 225 5.05 2.17 12.21
CA LEU A 225 4.97 0.99 11.35
C LEU A 225 6.15 0.05 11.56
N GLY A 226 7.37 0.59 11.74
CA GLY A 226 8.54 -0.17 12.12
C GLY A 226 8.36 -0.90 13.46
N GLU A 227 7.84 -0.21 14.49
CA GLU A 227 7.52 -0.84 15.79
C GLU A 227 6.49 -1.98 15.65
N LEU A 228 5.47 -1.83 14.80
CA LEU A 228 4.48 -2.89 14.55
C LEU A 228 5.10 -4.12 13.90
N ARG A 229 6.01 -3.93 12.93
CA ARG A 229 6.76 -5.02 12.31
C ARG A 229 7.68 -5.70 13.33
N ASP A 230 8.55 -4.94 13.98
CA ASP A 230 9.66 -5.48 14.78
C ASP A 230 9.20 -6.12 16.09
N ARG A 231 8.22 -5.50 16.77
CA ARG A 231 7.75 -5.98 18.08
C ARG A 231 6.58 -6.95 17.97
N HIS A 232 5.82 -6.90 16.88
CA HIS A 232 4.59 -7.69 16.78
C HIS A 232 4.58 -8.64 15.58
N GLY A 233 5.68 -8.74 14.83
CA GLY A 233 5.78 -9.62 13.66
C GLY A 233 4.74 -9.30 12.57
N MET A 234 4.26 -8.05 12.53
CA MET A 234 3.25 -7.64 11.56
C MET A 234 3.83 -7.62 10.15
N THR A 235 3.16 -8.26 9.21
CA THR A 235 3.46 -8.06 7.79
C THR A 235 2.78 -6.79 7.32
N ILE A 236 3.53 -5.89 6.70
CA ILE A 236 3.03 -4.60 6.27
C ILE A 236 3.27 -4.43 4.77
N LEU A 237 2.22 -4.13 4.01
CA LEU A 237 2.30 -3.79 2.60
C LEU A 237 1.83 -2.35 2.42
N VAL A 238 2.70 -1.50 1.87
CA VAL A 238 2.45 -0.07 1.70
C VAL A 238 2.50 0.29 0.23
N THR A 239 1.55 1.05 -0.27
CA THR A 239 1.73 1.75 -1.55
C THR A 239 2.32 3.13 -1.28
N THR A 240 3.25 3.55 -2.11
CA THR A 240 3.83 4.89 -2.04
C THR A 240 4.35 5.35 -3.40
N HIS A 241 4.43 6.66 -3.57
CA HIS A 241 5.14 7.30 -4.68
C HIS A 241 6.42 8.01 -4.19
N LEU A 242 6.77 7.88 -2.90
CA LEU A 242 7.93 8.52 -2.29
C LEU A 242 9.06 7.51 -2.13
N MET A 243 10.22 7.82 -2.71
CA MET A 243 11.40 6.94 -2.71
C MET A 243 11.96 6.73 -1.31
N ASP A 244 12.00 7.80 -0.50
CA ASP A 244 12.48 7.76 0.89
C ASP A 244 11.64 6.85 1.79
N GLU A 245 10.36 6.70 1.49
CA GLU A 245 9.49 5.73 2.18
C GLU A 245 9.79 4.29 1.78
N ALA A 246 9.95 4.05 0.49
CA ALA A 246 10.29 2.73 -0.03
C ALA A 246 11.68 2.25 0.46
N GLU A 247 12.63 3.18 0.65
CA GLU A 247 13.95 2.88 1.23
C GLU A 247 13.87 2.37 2.68
N ARG A 248 12.80 2.64 3.41
CA ARG A 248 12.56 2.16 4.79
C ARG A 248 11.99 0.75 4.84
N CYS A 249 11.60 0.19 3.70
CA CYS A 249 11.02 -1.13 3.59
C CYS A 249 12.08 -2.21 3.38
N ASP A 250 11.79 -3.44 3.81
CA ASP A 250 12.69 -4.58 3.64
C ASP A 250 12.83 -4.94 2.15
N ARG A 251 11.72 -4.88 1.40
CA ARG A 251 11.70 -5.09 -0.04
C ARG A 251 10.73 -4.13 -0.72
N VAL A 252 11.01 -3.86 -1.98
CA VAL A 252 10.20 -2.98 -2.82
C VAL A 252 9.89 -3.65 -4.16
N ALA A 253 8.64 -3.52 -4.61
CA ALA A 253 8.23 -3.77 -5.99
C ALA A 253 8.00 -2.43 -6.68
N ILE A 254 8.75 -2.15 -7.72
CA ILE A 254 8.65 -0.91 -8.51
C ILE A 254 7.71 -1.17 -9.69
N LEU A 255 6.60 -0.44 -9.74
CA LEU A 255 5.59 -0.53 -10.78
C LEU A 255 5.68 0.68 -11.71
N ASN A 256 5.65 0.41 -13.02
CA ASN A 256 5.50 1.44 -14.04
C ASN A 256 4.50 0.95 -15.10
N GLU A 257 3.49 1.77 -15.44
CA GLU A 257 2.48 1.46 -16.46
C GLU A 257 1.81 0.09 -16.31
N GLY A 258 1.58 -0.31 -15.06
CA GLY A 258 0.97 -1.58 -14.74
C GLY A 258 1.90 -2.79 -14.79
N ALA A 259 3.16 -2.61 -15.15
CA ALA A 259 4.19 -3.67 -15.16
C ALA A 259 5.11 -3.57 -13.95
N LEU A 260 5.63 -4.71 -13.50
CA LEU A 260 6.68 -4.78 -12.48
C LEU A 260 8.04 -4.59 -13.16
N VAL A 261 8.74 -3.49 -12.86
CA VAL A 261 10.05 -3.17 -13.46
C VAL A 261 11.24 -3.61 -12.61
N ALA A 262 11.05 -3.70 -11.29
CA ALA A 262 12.05 -4.23 -10.36
C ALA A 262 11.36 -4.74 -9.09
N CYS A 263 11.95 -5.77 -8.44
CA CYS A 263 11.49 -6.24 -7.14
C CYS A 263 12.66 -6.82 -6.34
N GLY A 264 12.93 -6.26 -5.17
CA GLY A 264 14.05 -6.70 -4.33
C GLY A 264 14.26 -5.82 -3.10
N GLU A 265 15.32 -6.08 -2.37
CA GLU A 265 15.78 -5.21 -1.30
C GLU A 265 16.30 -3.90 -1.90
N PRO A 266 15.96 -2.73 -1.33
CA PRO A 266 16.43 -1.43 -1.85
C PRO A 266 17.94 -1.37 -2.07
N ARG A 267 18.71 -1.93 -1.12
CA ARG A 267 20.17 -1.99 -1.21
C ARG A 267 20.66 -2.82 -2.41
N VAL A 268 20.03 -3.96 -2.67
CA VAL A 268 20.39 -4.85 -3.79
C VAL A 268 20.10 -4.18 -5.11
N LEU A 269 18.88 -3.61 -5.25
CA LEU A 269 18.46 -2.91 -6.46
C LEU A 269 19.37 -1.73 -6.80
N ARG A 270 19.78 -0.94 -5.81
CA ARG A 270 20.76 0.14 -6.01
C ARG A 270 22.13 -0.38 -6.44
N GLY A 271 22.53 -1.55 -5.93
CA GLY A 271 23.78 -2.19 -6.32
C GLY A 271 23.83 -2.63 -7.78
N GLU A 272 22.68 -2.82 -8.45
CA GLU A 272 22.63 -3.16 -9.88
C GLU A 272 23.10 -2.03 -10.80
N ILE A 273 23.07 -0.76 -10.33
CA ILE A 273 23.47 0.42 -11.11
C ILE A 273 24.99 0.59 -11.13
N GLY A 274 25.70 0.09 -10.11
CA GLY A 274 27.12 0.29 -9.94
C GLY A 274 27.46 1.38 -8.90
N GLY A 275 28.71 1.90 -8.91
CA GLY A 275 29.27 2.66 -7.80
C GLY A 275 28.63 4.02 -7.53
N GLU A 276 28.59 4.89 -8.54
CA GLU A 276 28.19 6.29 -8.39
C GLU A 276 27.34 6.76 -9.59
N VAL A 277 26.48 7.73 -9.36
CA VAL A 277 25.68 8.40 -10.39
C VAL A 277 26.11 9.85 -10.47
N ILE A 278 26.53 10.28 -11.65
CA ILE A 278 26.83 11.68 -11.97
C ILE A 278 25.64 12.24 -12.74
N VAL A 279 25.14 13.39 -12.30
CA VAL A 279 24.09 14.14 -13.00
C VAL A 279 24.66 15.47 -13.43
N ILE A 280 24.67 15.72 -14.76
CA ILE A 280 25.16 16.95 -15.38
C ILE A 280 23.95 17.73 -15.89
N ARG A 281 23.83 18.99 -15.46
CA ARG A 281 22.89 19.96 -16.03
C ARG A 281 23.65 20.94 -16.90
N ALA A 282 23.08 21.24 -18.04
CA ALA A 282 23.64 22.16 -19.04
C ALA A 282 22.51 22.84 -19.80
N ALA A 283 22.75 24.00 -20.39
CA ALA A 283 21.76 24.70 -21.20
C ALA A 283 21.31 23.87 -22.43
N GLU A 284 22.27 23.15 -23.05
CA GLU A 284 22.04 22.29 -24.21
C GLU A 284 22.58 20.87 -23.96
N PRO A 285 21.97 20.07 -23.09
CA PRO A 285 22.55 18.79 -22.66
C PRO A 285 22.66 17.77 -23.81
N ALA A 286 21.77 17.82 -24.80
CA ALA A 286 21.80 16.92 -25.94
C ALA A 286 23.12 17.04 -26.76
N THR A 287 23.70 18.25 -26.81
CA THR A 287 24.98 18.52 -27.54
C THR A 287 26.18 17.98 -26.77
N LEU A 288 26.03 17.63 -25.50
CA LEU A 288 27.09 17.09 -24.66
C LEU A 288 27.11 15.56 -24.63
N VAL A 289 26.11 14.85 -25.17
CA VAL A 289 26.02 13.39 -25.12
C VAL A 289 27.27 12.74 -25.67
N GLU A 290 27.62 13.00 -26.95
CA GLU A 290 28.77 12.40 -27.59
C GLU A 290 30.12 12.87 -27.00
N PRO A 291 30.31 14.19 -26.68
CA PRO A 291 31.55 14.63 -26.04
C PRO A 291 31.76 13.96 -24.66
N VAL A 292 30.72 13.84 -23.84
CA VAL A 292 30.79 13.21 -22.52
C VAL A 292 31.03 11.71 -22.67
N GLU A 293 30.38 11.03 -23.61
CA GLU A 293 30.63 9.61 -23.91
C GLU A 293 32.11 9.33 -24.23
N ARG A 294 32.74 10.18 -25.03
CA ARG A 294 34.16 10.07 -25.36
C ARG A 294 35.10 10.21 -24.16
N VAL A 295 34.72 11.04 -23.17
CA VAL A 295 35.51 11.26 -21.97
C VAL A 295 35.30 10.14 -20.93
N CYS A 296 34.07 9.71 -20.77
CA CYS A 296 33.68 8.76 -19.72
C CYS A 296 33.76 7.30 -20.18
N GLY A 297 33.80 7.05 -21.52
CA GLY A 297 33.73 5.69 -22.06
C GLY A 297 32.37 5.00 -21.95
N VAL A 298 31.39 5.72 -21.40
CA VAL A 298 29.99 5.25 -21.18
C VAL A 298 29.05 6.30 -21.76
N ARG A 299 28.07 5.86 -22.55
CA ARG A 299 27.05 6.76 -23.10
C ARG A 299 26.15 7.30 -22.03
N PRO A 300 26.10 8.62 -21.80
CA PRO A 300 25.22 9.20 -20.82
C PRO A 300 23.76 9.06 -21.24
N LEU A 301 22.88 8.81 -20.27
CA LEU A 301 21.45 8.80 -20.48
C LEU A 301 20.93 10.24 -20.39
N LEU A 302 20.27 10.72 -21.45
CA LEU A 302 19.61 12.03 -21.45
C LEU A 302 18.20 11.88 -20.88
N VAL A 303 17.98 12.44 -19.68
CA VAL A 303 16.68 12.41 -19.01
C VAL A 303 16.36 13.81 -18.49
N ASP A 304 15.24 14.37 -18.91
CA ASP A 304 14.71 15.68 -18.47
C ASP A 304 15.78 16.80 -18.45
N GLY A 305 16.40 17.03 -19.59
CA GLY A 305 17.37 18.10 -19.72
C GLY A 305 18.62 17.91 -18.86
N SER A 306 18.92 16.69 -18.43
CA SER A 306 20.14 16.35 -17.69
C SER A 306 20.79 15.11 -18.27
N LEU A 307 22.12 15.06 -18.26
CA LEU A 307 22.87 13.85 -18.59
C LEU A 307 23.16 13.07 -17.31
N ARG A 308 22.96 11.78 -17.38
CA ARG A 308 23.25 10.85 -16.28
C ARG A 308 24.31 9.85 -16.71
N ILE A 309 25.30 9.68 -15.87
CA ILE A 309 26.39 8.72 -16.06
C ILE A 309 26.38 7.80 -14.83
N GLU A 310 26.35 6.51 -15.06
CA GLU A 310 26.39 5.49 -14.05
C GLU A 310 27.72 4.74 -14.17
N GLY A 311 28.43 4.53 -13.07
CA GLY A 311 29.72 3.82 -13.11
C GLY A 311 30.49 3.87 -11.82
N GLU A 312 31.53 3.06 -11.77
CA GLU A 312 32.53 3.08 -10.70
C GLU A 312 33.48 4.26 -10.88
N HIS A 313 33.99 4.82 -9.78
CA HIS A 313 34.94 5.93 -9.76
C HIS A 313 34.48 7.23 -10.46
N GLY A 314 33.19 7.53 -10.39
CA GLY A 314 32.61 8.76 -10.95
C GLY A 314 33.29 10.04 -10.46
N HIS A 315 33.79 10.06 -9.23
CA HIS A 315 34.52 11.19 -8.65
C HIS A 315 35.81 11.55 -9.44
N GLU A 316 36.44 10.59 -10.11
CA GLU A 316 37.64 10.84 -10.95
C GLU A 316 37.28 11.52 -12.29
N LEU A 317 36.03 11.40 -12.72
CA LEU A 317 35.52 12.02 -13.93
C LEU A 317 35.20 13.50 -13.78
N ILE A 318 34.88 13.94 -12.55
CA ILE A 318 34.46 15.33 -12.28
C ILE A 318 35.48 16.37 -12.76
N PRO A 319 36.77 16.32 -12.38
CA PRO A 319 37.75 17.30 -12.85
C PRO A 319 37.86 17.31 -14.37
N ARG A 320 37.89 16.15 -15.02
CA ARG A 320 37.98 16.04 -16.47
C ARG A 320 36.78 16.66 -17.18
N LEU A 321 35.59 16.46 -16.67
CA LEU A 321 34.36 17.03 -17.24
C LEU A 321 34.34 18.56 -17.10
N LEU A 322 34.73 19.09 -15.94
CA LEU A 322 34.78 20.54 -15.69
C LEU A 322 35.88 21.22 -16.55
N ASP A 323 37.04 20.59 -16.68
CA ASP A 323 38.15 21.12 -17.50
C ASP A 323 37.84 21.13 -19.01
N LEU A 324 37.11 20.13 -19.50
CA LEU A 324 36.77 20.03 -20.91
C LEU A 324 35.54 20.84 -21.33
N PHE A 325 34.65 21.15 -20.39
CA PHE A 325 33.41 21.85 -20.67
C PHE A 325 33.13 23.03 -19.67
N PRO A 326 34.13 23.96 -19.51
CA PRO A 326 34.10 24.93 -18.39
C PRO A 326 32.87 25.83 -18.39
N ASP A 327 32.37 26.26 -19.54
CA ASP A 327 31.23 27.18 -19.66
C ASP A 327 29.94 26.50 -20.17
N ARG A 328 29.92 25.18 -20.24
CA ARG A 328 28.80 24.41 -20.80
C ARG A 328 28.03 23.61 -19.75
N ILE A 329 28.62 23.44 -18.59
CA ILE A 329 28.03 22.71 -17.46
C ILE A 329 27.55 23.71 -16.42
N ASP A 330 26.21 23.78 -16.19
CA ASP A 330 25.62 24.66 -15.18
C ASP A 330 25.80 24.07 -13.78
N SER A 331 25.64 22.75 -13.64
CA SER A 331 25.88 22.04 -12.39
C SER A 331 26.24 20.58 -12.62
N LEU A 332 27.06 20.05 -11.74
CA LEU A 332 27.44 18.65 -11.68
C LEU A 332 27.23 18.14 -10.25
N THR A 333 26.49 17.06 -10.11
CA THR A 333 26.28 16.39 -8.83
C THR A 333 26.69 14.93 -8.93
N ILE A 334 27.30 14.42 -7.87
CA ILE A 334 27.65 13.01 -7.76
C ILE A 334 27.06 12.44 -6.48
N GLY A 335 26.59 11.21 -6.53
CA GLY A 335 26.03 10.54 -5.38
C GLY A 335 25.98 9.04 -5.54
N ARG A 336 25.65 8.36 -4.46
CA ARG A 336 25.33 6.93 -4.53
C ARG A 336 23.98 6.73 -5.20
N PRO A 337 23.78 5.62 -5.94
CA PRO A 337 22.49 5.31 -6.54
C PRO A 337 21.36 5.29 -5.52
N THR A 338 20.20 5.80 -5.93
CA THR A 338 18.95 5.80 -5.19
C THR A 338 17.92 4.91 -5.89
N LEU A 339 16.75 4.65 -5.29
CA LEU A 339 15.66 3.96 -5.98
C LEU A 339 15.12 4.73 -7.18
N LEU A 340 15.26 6.08 -7.18
CA LEU A 340 14.96 6.88 -8.37
C LEU A 340 15.89 6.55 -9.54
N ASP A 341 17.18 6.33 -9.24
CA ASP A 341 18.14 5.94 -10.24
C ASP A 341 17.84 4.54 -10.80
N VAL A 342 17.44 3.60 -9.92
CA VAL A 342 16.96 2.27 -10.36
C VAL A 342 15.76 2.40 -11.29
N PHE A 343 14.78 3.24 -10.95
CA PHE A 343 13.62 3.46 -11.79
C PHE A 343 14.02 4.02 -13.16
N ILE A 344 14.84 5.06 -13.20
CA ILE A 344 15.31 5.68 -14.45
C ILE A 344 16.12 4.68 -15.29
N HIS A 345 17.01 3.93 -14.66
CA HIS A 345 17.80 2.89 -15.34
C HIS A 345 16.93 1.83 -16.02
N LYS A 346 15.86 1.38 -15.34
CA LYS A 346 14.94 0.34 -15.84
C LYS A 346 13.94 0.85 -16.87
N THR A 347 13.56 2.13 -16.84
CA THR A 347 12.45 2.68 -17.65
C THR A 347 12.91 3.69 -18.70
N GLY A 348 14.07 4.30 -18.52
CA GLY A 348 14.62 5.33 -19.43
C GLY A 348 13.97 6.71 -19.29
N HIS A 349 13.04 6.91 -18.34
CA HIS A 349 12.35 8.18 -18.10
C HIS A 349 12.21 8.47 -16.61
N ARG A 350 11.79 9.68 -16.26
CA ARG A 350 11.56 10.07 -14.87
C ARG A 350 10.29 9.46 -14.27
N PHE A 351 10.33 9.35 -12.96
CA PHE A 351 9.26 8.75 -12.16
C PHE A 351 7.90 9.46 -12.26
N TRP A 352 7.87 10.76 -12.50
CA TRP A 352 6.65 11.59 -12.60
C TRP A 352 6.29 12.01 -14.02
N GLU A 353 7.00 11.57 -15.02
CA GLU A 353 6.63 11.75 -16.41
C GLU A 353 5.80 10.56 -16.86
N ALA A 354 4.67 10.84 -17.53
CA ALA A 354 4.01 9.80 -18.31
C ALA A 354 4.98 9.44 -19.48
N ALA A 355 5.09 8.16 -19.81
CA ALA A 355 5.80 7.77 -21.01
C ALA A 355 5.24 8.51 -22.22
N PRO A 356 6.08 8.94 -23.17
CA PRO A 356 5.69 9.71 -24.34
C PRO A 356 4.67 9.00 -25.22
#